data_64d2505bf706098f3b53a0d6202f42e0
#
_entry.id   64d2505bf706098f3b53a0d6202f42e0
#
_cell.length_a   1.000
_cell.length_b   1.000
_cell.length_c   1.000
_cell.angle_alpha   90.00
_cell.angle_beta   90.00
_cell.angle_gamma   90.00
#
_symmetry.space_group_name_H-M   'P 1'
#
loop_
_entity.id
_entity.type
_entity.pdbx_description
1 polymer ?
#
loop_
_entity_poly.entity_id
_entity_poly.type
_entity_poly.pdbx_seq_one_letter_code
_entity_poly.pdbx_strand_id
1 'polypeptide(L)'
;AYVSNGTASTPEDGLSASGSPALNQRMLSYFGRLGWNFKETYMLNATLRADASSKFARGSRWGWFPSISGGWIMSNEKFWKPVSHIFDYFKLRASWGQVGNQNIGDLMYVSPITTSGVYYLFGNKYGATAQANYYGAYESRLANEKIKWETSEQINVGIDARFLNDRLKCAESVNPHL
;
A
#
# COMPACT_ATOMS: atom_id res chain seq x y z
N ALA A 1 -0.54 -22.40 14.06
CA ALA A 1 -1.28 -22.67 12.81
C ALA A 1 -2.68 -23.11 13.20
N TYR A 2 -3.68 -22.32 12.84
CA TYR A 2 -5.08 -22.72 13.02
C TYR A 2 -5.49 -23.54 11.79
N VAL A 3 -5.80 -24.79 11.97
CA VAL A 3 -6.49 -25.60 10.96
C VAL A 3 -7.97 -25.37 11.19
N SER A 4 -8.55 -24.37 10.52
CA SER A 4 -9.98 -24.16 10.49
C SER A 4 -10.56 -24.89 9.28
N ASN A 5 -11.59 -25.69 9.46
CA ASN A 5 -12.30 -26.42 8.41
C ASN A 5 -11.47 -27.51 7.67
N GLY A 6 -10.71 -28.30 8.42
CA GLY A 6 -10.14 -29.50 7.87
C GLY A 6 -11.23 -30.56 7.60
N THR A 7 -11.38 -30.97 6.36
CA THR A 7 -12.13 -32.22 6.05
C THR A 7 -11.18 -33.37 6.19
N ALA A 8 -11.47 -34.26 7.13
CA ALA A 8 -10.78 -35.56 7.21
C ALA A 8 -11.38 -36.48 6.15
N SER A 9 -10.62 -36.86 5.14
CA SER A 9 -10.93 -38.01 4.31
C SER A 9 -10.11 -39.18 4.81
N THR A 10 -10.75 -40.30 5.02
CA THR A 10 -10.09 -41.59 5.33
C THR A 10 -10.01 -42.41 4.05
N PRO A 11 -8.91 -42.34 3.30
CA PRO A 11 -8.57 -43.40 2.37
C PRO A 11 -8.16 -44.63 3.17
N GLU A 12 -8.27 -45.77 2.61
CA GLU A 12 -7.97 -47.06 3.28
C GLU A 12 -6.56 -47.17 3.88
N ASP A 13 -5.66 -46.22 3.58
CA ASP A 13 -4.24 -46.23 3.97
C ASP A 13 -3.82 -45.10 4.94
N GLY A 14 -4.73 -44.37 5.53
CA GLY A 14 -4.35 -43.37 6.52
C GLY A 14 -5.22 -42.12 6.58
N LEU A 15 -5.13 -41.42 7.69
CA LEU A 15 -5.77 -40.11 7.91
C LEU A 15 -5.04 -39.03 7.15
N SER A 16 -5.63 -38.49 6.09
CA SER A 16 -5.15 -37.27 5.49
C SER A 16 -6.02 -36.10 5.95
N ALA A 17 -5.42 -35.12 6.60
CA ALA A 17 -6.07 -33.87 6.95
C ALA A 17 -5.66 -32.80 5.95
N SER A 18 -6.61 -32.27 5.19
CA SER A 18 -6.40 -31.07 4.36
C SER A 18 -7.12 -29.91 4.98
N GLY A 19 -6.42 -28.80 5.18
CA GLY A 19 -6.99 -27.58 5.69
C GLY A 19 -6.42 -26.37 4.96
N SER A 20 -7.27 -25.39 4.67
CA SER A 20 -6.81 -24.10 4.19
C SER A 20 -6.47 -23.23 5.40
N PRO A 21 -5.25 -22.69 5.52
CA PRO A 21 -4.94 -21.77 6.59
C PRO A 21 -5.82 -20.52 6.43
N ALA A 22 -6.54 -20.15 7.49
CA ALA A 22 -7.24 -18.88 7.52
C ALA A 22 -6.22 -17.73 7.51
N LEU A 23 -6.11 -17.05 6.38
CA LEU A 23 -5.24 -15.89 6.23
C LEU A 23 -5.94 -14.67 6.86
N ASN A 24 -5.67 -14.42 8.13
CA ASN A 24 -6.13 -13.22 8.82
C ASN A 24 -5.23 -12.05 8.47
N GLN A 25 -5.66 -11.22 7.54
CA GLN A 25 -5.01 -9.94 7.27
C GLN A 25 -5.35 -8.94 8.37
N ARG A 26 -4.33 -8.30 8.90
CA ARG A 26 -4.48 -7.24 9.92
C ARG A 26 -3.75 -6.00 9.46
N MET A 27 -4.41 -4.86 9.62
CA MET A 27 -3.86 -3.55 9.34
C MET A 27 -4.08 -2.65 10.54
N LEU A 28 -3.08 -1.84 10.86
CA LEU A 28 -3.13 -0.83 11.91
C LEU A 28 -2.64 0.48 11.32
N SER A 29 -3.41 1.54 11.50
CA SER A 29 -3.09 2.86 10.96
C SER A 29 -3.17 3.92 12.05
N TYR A 30 -2.16 4.77 12.10
CA TYR A 30 -2.16 5.99 12.88
C TYR A 30 -2.00 7.17 11.94
N PHE A 31 -2.71 8.26 12.22
CA PHE A 31 -2.52 9.49 11.46
C PHE A 31 -2.58 10.70 12.37
N GLY A 32 -1.80 11.72 12.03
CA GLY A 32 -1.82 13.03 12.64
C GLY A 32 -1.90 14.10 11.57
N ARG A 33 -2.69 15.14 11.80
CA ARG A 33 -2.80 16.30 10.90
C ARG A 33 -2.58 17.58 11.68
N LEU A 34 -1.75 18.46 11.12
CA LEU A 34 -1.53 19.80 11.61
C LEU A 34 -1.97 20.77 10.52
N GLY A 35 -2.88 21.68 10.86
CA GLY A 35 -3.34 22.77 10.00
C GLY A 35 -2.98 24.11 10.61
N TRP A 36 -2.42 24.99 9.80
CA TRP A 36 -2.09 26.35 10.18
C TRP A 36 -2.66 27.34 9.16
N ASN A 37 -3.34 28.36 9.65
CA ASN A 37 -3.91 29.44 8.85
C ASN A 37 -3.50 30.77 9.47
N PHE A 38 -2.86 31.62 8.66
CA PHE A 38 -2.44 32.92 9.09
C PHE A 38 -3.10 33.99 8.24
N LYS A 39 -3.90 34.85 8.90
CA LYS A 39 -4.63 35.98 8.30
C LYS A 39 -5.47 35.60 7.08
N GLU A 40 -5.97 34.38 7.02
CA GLU A 40 -6.69 33.87 5.83
C GLU A 40 -5.94 34.06 4.50
N THR A 41 -4.64 34.31 4.57
CA THR A 41 -3.77 34.55 3.42
C THR A 41 -2.84 33.36 3.19
N TYR A 42 -2.26 32.83 4.26
CA TYR A 42 -1.34 31.69 4.20
C TYR A 42 -1.95 30.49 4.88
N MET A 43 -2.03 29.39 4.15
CA MET A 43 -2.54 28.12 4.65
C MET A 43 -1.47 27.05 4.51
N LEU A 44 -1.23 26.29 5.57
CA LEU A 44 -0.32 25.15 5.58
C LEU A 44 -1.02 23.97 6.24
N ASN A 45 -0.97 22.81 5.58
CA ASN A 45 -1.41 21.57 6.17
C ASN A 45 -0.29 20.54 6.05
N ALA A 46 -0.01 19.85 7.15
CA ALA A 46 0.90 18.73 7.18
C ALA A 46 0.15 17.52 7.73
N THR A 47 0.31 16.38 7.10
CA THR A 47 -0.28 15.11 7.55
C THR A 47 0.81 14.05 7.57
N LEU A 48 0.85 13.27 8.63
CA LEU A 48 1.69 12.09 8.73
C LEU A 48 0.79 10.88 8.99
N ARG A 49 0.94 9.86 8.17
CA ARG A 49 0.25 8.59 8.33
C ARG A 49 1.26 7.46 8.49
N ALA A 50 1.08 6.64 9.49
CA ALA A 50 1.87 5.45 9.75
C ALA A 50 0.95 4.23 9.63
N ASP A 51 1.24 3.36 8.69
CA ASP A 51 0.46 2.15 8.43
C ASP A 51 1.31 0.91 8.69
N ALA A 52 0.74 -0.06 9.39
CA ALA A 52 1.35 -1.38 9.58
C ALA A 52 0.46 -2.46 8.98
N SER A 53 1.07 -3.37 8.22
CA SER A 53 0.36 -4.48 7.60
C SER A 53 1.00 -5.82 7.93
N SER A 54 0.14 -6.83 8.18
CA SER A 54 0.58 -8.22 8.42
C SER A 54 1.08 -8.91 7.15
N LYS A 55 0.91 -8.31 5.97
CA LYS A 55 1.42 -8.83 4.69
C LYS A 55 2.94 -8.80 4.57
N PHE A 56 3.59 -7.96 5.39
CA PHE A 56 5.03 -7.77 5.38
C PHE A 56 5.72 -8.51 6.53
N ALA A 57 6.99 -8.85 6.34
CA ALA A 57 7.85 -9.41 7.39
C ALA A 57 7.94 -8.47 8.60
N ARG A 58 8.27 -9.02 9.79
CA ARG A 58 8.26 -8.26 11.05
C ARG A 58 9.05 -6.95 11.01
N GLY A 59 10.17 -6.90 10.30
CA GLY A 59 11.03 -5.70 10.17
C GLY A 59 10.53 -4.65 9.17
N SER A 60 9.59 -5.00 8.26
CA SER A 60 9.14 -4.15 7.15
C SER A 60 7.64 -3.82 7.18
N ARG A 61 6.98 -4.07 8.32
CA ARG A 61 5.52 -3.88 8.46
C ARG A 61 5.07 -2.44 8.40
N TRP A 62 5.87 -1.52 8.93
CA TRP A 62 5.52 -0.12 9.05
C TRP A 62 5.94 0.66 7.82
N GLY A 63 4.97 1.39 7.24
CA GLY A 63 5.16 2.41 6.23
C GLY A 63 4.82 3.78 6.79
N TRP A 64 5.59 4.80 6.41
CA TRP A 64 5.38 6.19 6.81
C TRP A 64 5.09 7.03 5.57
N PHE A 65 3.96 7.71 5.58
CA PHE A 65 3.45 8.44 4.42
C PHE A 65 3.18 9.90 4.81
N PRO A 66 4.21 10.76 4.70
CA PRO A 66 4.05 12.19 4.94
C PRO A 66 3.34 12.85 3.76
N SER A 67 2.59 13.92 4.05
CA SER A 67 2.10 14.85 3.05
C SER A 67 2.08 16.27 3.59
N ILE A 68 2.36 17.22 2.72
CA ILE A 68 2.34 18.64 3.02
C ILE A 68 1.62 19.37 1.90
N SER A 69 0.80 20.35 2.26
CA SER A 69 0.14 21.23 1.30
C SER A 69 0.15 22.66 1.78
N GLY A 70 0.44 23.57 0.87
CA GLY A 70 0.44 24.99 1.10
C GLY A 70 -0.52 25.73 0.17
N GLY A 71 -1.13 26.78 0.66
CA GLY A 71 -1.96 27.71 -0.11
C GLY A 71 -1.63 29.14 0.24
N TRP A 72 -1.52 29.99 -0.78
CA TRP A 72 -1.31 31.41 -0.62
C TRP A 72 -2.37 32.18 -1.39
N ILE A 73 -3.20 32.93 -0.68
CA ILE A 73 -4.21 33.80 -1.28
C ILE A 73 -3.57 35.17 -1.52
N MET A 74 -3.06 35.37 -2.73
CA MET A 74 -2.36 36.59 -3.12
C MET A 74 -3.30 37.80 -3.16
N SER A 75 -4.60 37.59 -3.43
CA SER A 75 -5.60 38.67 -3.46
C SER A 75 -5.80 39.37 -2.11
N ASN A 76 -5.40 38.71 -0.99
CA ASN A 76 -5.48 39.34 0.34
C ASN A 76 -4.28 40.26 0.65
N GLU A 77 -3.28 40.28 -0.22
CA GLU A 77 -2.07 41.06 -0.01
C GLU A 77 -2.22 42.52 -0.44
N LYS A 78 -1.49 43.42 0.23
CA LYS A 78 -1.55 44.85 -0.04
C LYS A 78 -1.08 45.22 -1.45
N PHE A 79 -0.15 44.48 -2.02
CA PHE A 79 0.37 44.71 -3.38
C PHE A 79 -0.63 44.33 -4.47
N TRP A 80 -1.68 43.58 -4.15
CA TRP A 80 -2.70 43.16 -5.12
C TRP A 80 -3.73 44.24 -5.43
N LYS A 81 -3.87 45.26 -4.59
CA LYS A 81 -4.86 46.33 -4.74
C LYS A 81 -4.95 46.93 -6.15
N PRO A 82 -3.84 47.20 -6.88
CA PRO A 82 -3.95 47.75 -8.23
C PRO A 82 -4.62 46.84 -9.25
N VAL A 83 -4.59 45.54 -8.99
CA VAL A 83 -5.09 44.50 -9.92
C VAL A 83 -6.44 43.94 -9.47
N SER A 84 -6.92 44.32 -8.29
CA SER A 84 -8.14 43.77 -7.68
C SER A 84 -9.42 44.04 -8.49
N HIS A 85 -9.46 45.00 -9.38
CA HIS A 85 -10.61 45.29 -10.24
C HIS A 85 -10.72 44.27 -11.42
N ILE A 86 -9.66 43.52 -11.72
CA ILE A 86 -9.65 42.48 -12.76
C ILE A 86 -9.74 41.09 -12.13
N PHE A 87 -8.95 40.88 -11.08
CA PHE A 87 -8.87 39.62 -10.35
C PHE A 87 -9.46 39.77 -8.96
N ASP A 88 -10.67 39.27 -8.76
CA ASP A 88 -11.36 39.34 -7.47
C ASP A 88 -10.70 38.39 -6.45
N TYR A 89 -10.18 37.25 -6.95
CA TYR A 89 -9.55 36.26 -6.12
C TYR A 89 -8.44 35.54 -6.89
N PHE A 90 -7.28 35.43 -6.24
CA PHE A 90 -6.15 34.66 -6.79
C PHE A 90 -5.45 33.89 -5.69
N LYS A 91 -5.38 32.56 -5.87
CA LYS A 91 -4.77 31.64 -4.93
C LYS A 91 -3.81 30.71 -5.64
N LEU A 92 -2.59 30.63 -5.10
CA LEU A 92 -1.63 29.58 -5.44
C LEU A 92 -1.74 28.45 -4.44
N ARG A 93 -1.64 27.22 -4.92
CA ARG A 93 -1.60 26.02 -4.09
C ARG A 93 -0.53 25.08 -4.58
N ALA A 94 0.16 24.45 -3.63
CA ALA A 94 1.11 23.40 -3.90
C ALA A 94 0.93 22.28 -2.87
N SER A 95 1.07 21.05 -3.29
CA SER A 95 1.05 19.92 -2.40
C SER A 95 2.04 18.86 -2.85
N TRP A 96 2.62 18.21 -1.89
CA TRP A 96 3.46 17.04 -2.04
C TRP A 96 3.02 15.97 -1.05
N GLY A 97 3.04 14.72 -1.45
CA GLY A 97 2.70 13.63 -0.56
C GLY A 97 3.16 12.28 -1.07
N GLN A 98 3.31 11.39 -0.13
CA GLN A 98 3.62 9.98 -0.37
C GLN A 98 2.41 9.11 -0.02
N VAL A 99 2.11 8.13 -0.87
CA VAL A 99 1.06 7.13 -0.64
C VAL A 99 1.66 5.73 -0.71
N GLY A 100 1.32 4.91 0.27
CA GLY A 100 1.75 3.51 0.33
C GLY A 100 0.77 2.56 -0.35
N ASN A 101 1.31 1.62 -1.11
CA ASN A 101 0.56 0.52 -1.70
C ASN A 101 1.01 -0.79 -1.06
N GLN A 102 0.04 -1.59 -0.58
CA GLN A 102 0.26 -2.94 -0.03
C GLN A 102 -0.33 -4.04 -0.92
N ASN A 103 -0.57 -3.76 -2.20
CA ASN A 103 -1.18 -4.72 -3.12
C ASN A 103 -0.17 -5.80 -3.54
N ILE A 104 0.24 -6.59 -2.57
CA ILE A 104 1.09 -7.77 -2.74
C ILE A 104 0.33 -9.03 -2.30
N GLY A 105 0.73 -10.19 -2.83
CA GLY A 105 0.21 -11.47 -2.37
C GLY A 105 0.51 -11.71 -0.87
N ASP A 106 -0.33 -12.50 -0.25
CA ASP A 106 -0.15 -12.85 1.17
C ASP A 106 1.06 -13.76 1.36
N LEU A 107 1.73 -13.59 2.50
CA LEU A 107 2.87 -14.43 2.91
C LEU A 107 4.01 -14.50 1.87
N MET A 108 4.21 -13.45 1.07
CA MET A 108 5.30 -13.40 0.08
C MET A 108 6.70 -13.45 0.73
N TYR A 109 6.79 -13.15 2.02
CA TYR A 109 8.03 -13.22 2.80
C TYR A 109 8.33 -14.62 3.36
N VAL A 110 7.43 -15.62 3.12
CA VAL A 110 7.60 -17.00 3.56
C VAL A 110 7.79 -17.90 2.34
N SER A 111 8.64 -18.90 2.46
CA SER A 111 8.80 -19.95 1.48
C SER A 111 7.77 -21.06 1.74
N PRO A 112 6.73 -21.22 0.90
CA PRO A 112 5.78 -22.31 1.07
C PRO A 112 6.41 -23.62 0.61
N ILE A 113 6.20 -24.67 1.43
CA ILE A 113 6.62 -26.03 1.11
C ILE A 113 5.47 -26.74 0.40
N THR A 114 5.74 -27.30 -0.77
CA THR A 114 4.80 -28.09 -1.54
C THR A 114 5.22 -29.57 -1.50
N THR A 115 4.26 -30.42 -1.23
CA THR A 115 4.45 -31.88 -1.18
C THR A 115 3.78 -32.61 -2.36
N SER A 116 3.01 -31.88 -3.18
CA SER A 116 2.33 -32.46 -4.34
C SER A 116 3.25 -32.50 -5.56
N GLY A 117 3.17 -33.63 -6.28
CA GLY A 117 3.86 -33.78 -7.56
C GLY A 117 5.34 -34.14 -7.51
N VAL A 118 5.90 -34.34 -6.33
CA VAL A 118 7.29 -34.81 -6.16
C VAL A 118 7.29 -36.17 -5.52
N TYR A 119 7.89 -37.11 -6.23
CA TYR A 119 8.00 -38.50 -5.79
C TYR A 119 9.46 -38.90 -5.87
N TYR A 120 9.95 -39.55 -4.81
CA TYR A 120 11.24 -40.21 -4.79
C TYR A 120 11.05 -41.72 -4.91
N LEU A 121 11.77 -42.31 -5.82
CA LEU A 121 11.83 -43.75 -5.99
C LEU A 121 13.02 -44.29 -5.19
N PHE A 122 12.76 -44.80 -3.99
CA PHE A 122 13.80 -45.45 -3.19
C PHE A 122 13.68 -46.96 -3.31
N GLY A 123 14.81 -47.58 -3.66
CA GLY A 123 14.96 -49.01 -3.58
C GLY A 123 14.42 -49.75 -4.78
N ASN A 124 15.25 -49.89 -5.78
CA ASN A 124 15.10 -50.94 -6.77
C ASN A 124 15.75 -52.22 -6.22
N LYS A 125 15.00 -52.92 -5.38
CA LYS A 125 15.42 -54.29 -5.07
C LYS A 125 15.11 -55.13 -6.31
N TYR A 126 16.13 -55.69 -6.91
CA TYR A 126 15.98 -56.66 -8.00
C TYR A 126 14.91 -57.69 -7.63
N GLY A 127 13.79 -57.74 -8.39
CA GLY A 127 12.71 -58.66 -8.18
C GLY A 127 11.47 -58.16 -7.43
N ALA A 128 11.40 -56.88 -7.01
CA ALA A 128 10.20 -56.37 -6.40
C ALA A 128 9.26 -55.80 -7.47
N THR A 129 8.05 -56.32 -7.53
CA THR A 129 6.97 -55.91 -8.45
C THR A 129 6.29 -54.62 -8.08
N ALA A 130 6.63 -54.02 -6.94
CA ALA A 130 6.07 -52.75 -6.47
C ALA A 130 7.17 -51.72 -6.16
N GLN A 131 7.19 -50.63 -6.89
CA GLN A 131 7.96 -49.44 -6.57
C GLN A 131 7.21 -48.68 -5.47
N ALA A 132 7.85 -48.47 -4.32
CA ALA A 132 7.29 -47.60 -3.30
C ALA A 132 7.58 -46.12 -3.69
N ASN A 133 6.52 -45.38 -3.97
CA ASN A 133 6.60 -43.96 -4.19
C ASN A 133 6.60 -43.20 -2.85
N TYR A 134 7.68 -42.52 -2.54
CA TYR A 134 7.77 -41.67 -1.36
C TYR A 134 7.51 -40.23 -1.76
N TYR A 135 6.60 -39.57 -1.06
CA TYR A 135 6.31 -38.15 -1.29
C TYR A 135 7.48 -37.31 -0.83
N GLY A 136 7.93 -36.42 -1.72
CA GLY A 136 8.92 -35.42 -1.41
C GLY A 136 8.29 -34.10 -1.05
N ALA A 137 9.13 -33.19 -0.59
CA ALA A 137 8.76 -31.81 -0.31
C ALA A 137 9.81 -30.87 -0.89
N TYR A 138 9.36 -29.76 -1.45
CA TYR A 138 10.26 -28.73 -1.98
C TYR A 138 9.68 -27.32 -1.74
N GLU A 139 10.54 -26.34 -1.74
CA GLU A 139 10.14 -24.94 -1.66
C GLU A 139 9.58 -24.50 -3.00
N SER A 140 8.28 -24.21 -3.07
CA SER A 140 7.62 -23.80 -4.32
C SER A 140 7.95 -22.37 -4.74
N ARG A 141 8.46 -21.55 -3.80
CA ARG A 141 8.84 -20.18 -4.03
C ARG A 141 9.90 -19.75 -3.01
N LEU A 142 10.88 -18.99 -3.45
CA LEU A 142 11.86 -18.39 -2.55
C LEU A 142 11.21 -17.32 -1.66
N ALA A 143 11.53 -17.34 -0.38
CA ALA A 143 11.15 -16.30 0.57
C ALA A 143 11.82 -14.98 0.21
N ASN A 144 11.08 -13.87 0.30
CA ASN A 144 11.65 -12.53 0.18
C ASN A 144 11.28 -11.69 1.40
N GLU A 145 12.14 -11.72 2.40
CA GLU A 145 11.96 -10.95 3.64
C GLU A 145 12.14 -9.44 3.45
N LYS A 146 12.74 -9.01 2.33
CA LYS A 146 12.99 -7.60 2.02
C LYS A 146 11.81 -6.89 1.38
N ILE A 147 10.69 -7.59 1.18
CA ILE A 147 9.47 -6.97 0.67
C ILE A 147 8.99 -5.91 1.67
N LYS A 148 8.80 -4.70 1.18
CA LYS A 148 8.31 -3.54 1.92
C LYS A 148 7.20 -2.84 1.15
N TRP A 149 6.61 -1.83 1.76
CA TRP A 149 5.64 -0.96 1.13
C TRP A 149 6.18 -0.36 -0.17
N GLU A 150 5.38 -0.41 -1.21
CA GLU A 150 5.59 0.38 -2.41
C GLU A 150 5.12 1.81 -2.14
N THR A 151 5.95 2.80 -2.43
CA THR A 151 5.64 4.21 -2.21
C THR A 151 5.52 4.93 -3.54
N SER A 152 4.40 5.63 -3.72
CA SER A 152 4.21 6.54 -4.84
C SER A 152 4.26 7.98 -4.33
N GLU A 153 4.99 8.83 -5.04
CA GLU A 153 5.09 10.25 -4.73
C GLU A 153 4.22 11.05 -5.70
N GLN A 154 3.56 12.08 -5.18
CA GLN A 154 2.74 12.97 -5.96
C GLN A 154 3.05 14.42 -5.61
N ILE A 155 3.23 15.23 -6.65
CA ILE A 155 3.38 16.68 -6.54
C ILE A 155 2.22 17.31 -7.31
N ASN A 156 1.51 18.23 -6.69
CA ASN A 156 0.45 18.98 -7.36
C ASN A 156 0.72 20.47 -7.17
N VAL A 157 0.68 21.23 -8.24
CA VAL A 157 0.71 22.69 -8.21
C VAL A 157 -0.53 23.19 -8.93
N GLY A 158 -1.23 24.15 -8.35
CA GLY A 158 -2.46 24.67 -8.92
C GLY A 158 -2.65 26.16 -8.66
N ILE A 159 -3.45 26.76 -9.51
CA ILE A 159 -3.84 28.16 -9.48
C ILE A 159 -5.37 28.20 -9.48
N ASP A 160 -5.95 28.96 -8.57
CA ASP A 160 -7.38 29.25 -8.53
C ASP A 160 -7.54 30.76 -8.74
N ALA A 161 -8.22 31.16 -9.80
CA ALA A 161 -8.48 32.56 -10.13
C ALA A 161 -9.97 32.83 -10.34
N ARG A 162 -10.46 34.00 -9.89
CA ARG A 162 -11.82 34.46 -10.12
C ARG A 162 -11.80 35.87 -10.67
N PHE A 163 -12.65 36.12 -11.64
CA PHE A 163 -12.73 37.35 -12.41
C PHE A 163 -14.16 37.87 -12.48
N LEU A 164 -14.30 39.14 -12.76
CA LEU A 164 -15.57 39.80 -13.10
C LEU A 164 -16.66 39.66 -12.02
N ASN A 165 -16.34 40.00 -10.78
CA ASN A 165 -17.24 39.87 -9.64
C ASN A 165 -17.75 38.42 -9.47
N ASP A 166 -16.83 37.45 -9.43
CA ASP A 166 -17.10 36.02 -9.22
C ASP A 166 -17.91 35.33 -10.36
N ARG A 167 -18.08 36.00 -11.53
CA ARG A 167 -18.82 35.43 -12.65
C ARG A 167 -18.01 34.41 -13.45
N LEU A 168 -16.68 34.55 -13.48
CA LEU A 168 -15.78 33.63 -14.16
C LEU A 168 -14.81 33.02 -13.15
N LYS A 169 -14.80 31.69 -13.07
CA LYS A 169 -13.89 30.92 -12.22
C LYS A 169 -12.98 30.06 -13.09
N CYS A 170 -11.68 30.17 -12.89
CA CYS A 170 -10.68 29.34 -13.53
C CYS A 170 -9.89 28.63 -12.44
N ALA A 171 -9.81 27.30 -12.53
CA ALA A 171 -8.97 26.48 -11.66
C ALA A 171 -8.17 25.53 -12.54
N GLU A 172 -6.86 25.64 -12.45
CA GLU A 172 -5.95 24.76 -13.19
C GLU A 172 -4.98 24.10 -12.22
N SER A 173 -4.70 22.82 -12.44
CA SER A 173 -3.72 22.08 -11.66
C SER A 173 -2.88 21.20 -12.56
N VAL A 174 -1.57 21.21 -12.33
CA VAL A 174 -0.61 20.34 -13.00
C VAL A 174 -0.15 19.29 -12.00
N ASN A 175 -0.22 18.04 -12.40
CA ASN A 175 0.26 16.90 -11.65
C ASN A 175 1.37 16.22 -12.45
N PRO A 176 2.64 16.62 -12.27
CA PRO A 176 3.75 15.88 -12.85
C PRO A 176 3.84 14.52 -12.16
N HIS A 177 3.57 13.45 -12.88
CA HIS A 177 3.89 12.10 -12.45
C HIS A 177 5.42 11.94 -12.49
N LEU A 178 6.00 11.65 -11.33
CA LEU A 178 7.40 11.25 -11.18
C LEU A 178 7.47 9.73 -11.07
#